data_60757aa515ec73a187a0771173d1b806
#
_entry.id   60757aa515ec73a187a0771173d1b806
#
_cell.length_a   1.000
_cell.length_b   1.000
_cell.length_c   1.000
_cell.angle_alpha   90.00
_cell.angle_beta   90.00
_cell.angle_gamma   90.00
#
_symmetry.space_group_name_H-M   'P 1'
#
loop_
_entity.id
_entity.type
_entity.pdbx_description
1 polymer ?
#
loop_
_entity_poly.entity_id
_entity_poly.type
_entity_poly.pdbx_seq_one_letter_code
_entity_poly.pdbx_strand_id
1 'polypeptide(L)'
;LFRSDTATDYDDIYEKFGKKCADIVASLTKDTRLAKPKREAQYVAQLKKSSLDSKIVKLCDVWANIADLENTSYSFSKKKKQVIEKQKYLGAILPAILKNRTRYCGLACAFAEMQQLLHKYGQKIPG
;
A
#
# COMPACT_ATOMS: atom_id res chain seq x y z
N LEU A 1 7.67 8.32 -4.38
CA LEU A 1 7.83 7.02 -3.77
C LEU A 1 8.95 6.24 -4.44
N PHE A 2 9.64 5.48 -3.64
CA PHE A 2 10.78 4.72 -4.09
C PHE A 2 10.36 3.62 -5.06
N ARG A 3 11.03 3.57 -6.20
CA ARG A 3 11.03 2.40 -7.06
C ARG A 3 12.37 1.74 -6.88
N SER A 4 12.37 0.61 -6.20
CA SER A 4 13.59 -0.13 -5.98
C SER A 4 13.51 -1.44 -6.76
N ASP A 5 14.19 -1.48 -7.87
CA ASP A 5 14.22 -2.64 -8.76
C ASP A 5 15.52 -3.43 -8.63
N THR A 6 16.47 -2.95 -7.84
CA THR A 6 17.79 -3.55 -7.73
C THR A 6 18.29 -3.61 -6.30
N ALA A 7 19.24 -4.50 -6.03
CA ALA A 7 19.91 -4.60 -4.73
C ALA A 7 20.66 -3.31 -4.38
N THR A 8 21.13 -2.55 -5.39
CA THR A 8 21.80 -1.28 -5.20
C THR A 8 20.91 -0.28 -4.48
N ASP A 9 19.62 -0.24 -4.84
CA ASP A 9 18.67 0.67 -4.19
C ASP A 9 18.49 0.33 -2.71
N TYR A 10 18.45 -0.96 -2.36
CA TYR A 10 18.39 -1.38 -0.96
C TYR A 10 19.61 -0.91 -0.18
N ASP A 11 20.80 -1.12 -0.74
CA ASP A 11 22.05 -0.72 -0.09
C ASP A 11 22.13 0.80 0.09
N ASP A 12 21.70 1.56 -0.90
CA ASP A 12 21.66 3.02 -0.82
C ASP A 12 20.73 3.49 0.30
N ILE A 13 19.55 2.90 0.43
CA ILE A 13 18.59 3.23 1.48
C ILE A 13 19.14 2.82 2.84
N TYR A 14 19.77 1.65 2.92
CA TYR A 14 20.41 1.16 4.14
C TYR A 14 21.46 2.14 4.64
N GLU A 15 22.33 2.62 3.76
CA GLU A 15 23.39 3.57 4.13
C GLU A 15 22.82 4.91 4.60
N LYS A 16 21.79 5.42 3.93
CA LYS A 16 21.23 6.74 4.21
C LYS A 16 20.26 6.75 5.40
N PHE A 17 19.46 5.72 5.55
CA PHE A 17 18.32 5.72 6.48
C PHE A 17 18.32 4.56 7.46
N GLY A 18 19.25 3.62 7.34
CA GLY A 18 19.38 2.49 8.23
C GLY A 18 18.58 1.26 7.80
N LYS A 19 18.82 0.17 8.53
CA LYS A 19 18.25 -1.15 8.21
C LYS A 19 16.73 -1.15 8.22
N LYS A 20 16.10 -0.50 9.19
CA LYS A 20 14.64 -0.51 9.34
C LYS A 20 13.95 0.08 8.12
N CYS A 21 14.42 1.24 7.65
CA CYS A 21 13.85 1.87 6.45
C CYS A 21 14.10 1.01 5.21
N ALA A 22 15.30 0.46 5.05
CA ALA A 22 15.63 -0.40 3.93
C ALA A 22 14.73 -1.64 3.89
N ASP A 23 14.49 -2.28 5.04
CA ASP A 23 13.64 -3.44 5.15
C ASP A 23 12.17 -3.10 4.81
N ILE A 24 11.68 -1.94 5.26
CA ILE A 24 10.33 -1.49 4.94
C ILE A 24 10.19 -1.29 3.43
N VAL A 25 11.11 -0.58 2.81
CA VAL A 25 11.06 -0.34 1.35
C VAL A 25 11.12 -1.65 0.58
N ALA A 26 12.02 -2.56 0.98
CA ALA A 26 12.16 -3.87 0.33
C ALA A 26 10.85 -4.67 0.43
N SER A 27 10.19 -4.66 1.60
CA SER A 27 8.94 -5.39 1.81
C SER A 27 7.78 -4.83 0.99
N LEU A 28 7.87 -3.58 0.55
CA LEU A 28 6.84 -2.90 -0.25
C LEU A 28 7.18 -2.82 -1.74
N THR A 29 8.29 -3.40 -2.15
CA THR A 29 8.75 -3.39 -3.54
C THR A 29 8.33 -4.67 -4.24
N LYS A 30 7.72 -4.54 -5.43
CA LYS A 30 7.31 -5.69 -6.24
C LYS A 30 8.50 -6.29 -6.98
N ASP A 31 8.45 -7.60 -7.19
CA ASP A 31 9.43 -8.29 -8.05
C ASP A 31 9.01 -8.12 -9.51
N THR A 32 9.62 -7.16 -10.19
CA THR A 32 9.29 -6.82 -11.58
C THR A 32 9.75 -7.87 -12.60
N ARG A 33 10.53 -8.87 -12.17
CA ARG A 33 10.96 -9.98 -13.04
C ARG A 33 9.82 -10.95 -13.30
N LEU A 34 8.79 -10.96 -12.45
CA LEU A 34 7.65 -11.86 -12.59
C LEU A 34 6.60 -11.29 -13.56
N ALA A 35 5.87 -12.18 -14.24
CA ALA A 35 4.70 -11.78 -15.02
C ALA A 35 3.64 -11.16 -14.10
N LYS A 36 2.81 -10.25 -14.63
CA LYS A 36 1.88 -9.45 -13.82
C LYS A 36 1.00 -10.28 -12.88
N PRO A 37 0.33 -11.37 -13.31
CA PRO A 37 -0.51 -12.15 -12.38
C PRO A 37 0.29 -12.76 -11.23
N LYS A 38 1.46 -13.34 -11.52
CA LYS A 38 2.34 -13.90 -10.49
C LYS A 38 2.93 -12.83 -9.58
N ARG A 39 3.33 -11.70 -10.18
CA ARG A 39 3.87 -10.56 -9.44
C ARG A 39 2.87 -10.03 -8.43
N GLU A 40 1.61 -9.87 -8.83
CA GLU A 40 0.58 -9.34 -7.93
C GLU A 40 0.24 -10.34 -6.83
N ALA A 41 0.12 -11.62 -7.14
CA ALA A 41 -0.12 -12.65 -6.13
C ALA A 41 1.02 -12.72 -5.11
N GLN A 42 2.26 -12.68 -5.58
CA GLN A 42 3.43 -12.68 -4.70
C GLN A 42 3.47 -11.43 -3.83
N TYR A 43 3.13 -10.29 -4.40
CA TYR A 43 3.14 -9.01 -3.68
C TYR A 43 2.11 -9.01 -2.54
N VAL A 44 0.91 -9.51 -2.79
CA VAL A 44 -0.11 -9.65 -1.75
C VAL A 44 0.38 -10.55 -0.61
N ALA A 45 0.99 -11.69 -0.94
CA ALA A 45 1.57 -12.59 0.06
C ALA A 45 2.70 -11.90 0.85
N GLN A 46 3.54 -11.14 0.16
CA GLN A 46 4.63 -10.37 0.78
C GLN A 46 4.09 -9.32 1.75
N LEU A 47 3.02 -8.61 1.38
CA LEU A 47 2.38 -7.64 2.26
C LEU A 47 1.81 -8.29 3.52
N LYS A 48 1.19 -9.45 3.40
CA LYS A 48 0.65 -10.19 4.55
C LYS A 48 1.75 -10.55 5.55
N LYS A 49 2.94 -10.87 5.07
CA LYS A 49 4.08 -11.27 5.91
C LYS A 49 4.91 -10.08 6.40
N SER A 50 4.67 -8.88 5.88
CA SER A 50 5.45 -7.71 6.24
C SER A 50 5.20 -7.29 7.69
N SER A 51 6.12 -6.46 8.24
CA SER A 51 5.97 -5.90 9.57
C SER A 51 4.76 -4.97 9.66
N LEU A 52 4.32 -4.68 10.89
CA LEU A 52 3.23 -3.73 11.10
C LEU A 52 3.61 -2.34 10.58
N ASP A 53 4.85 -1.92 10.79
CA ASP A 53 5.34 -0.63 10.28
C ASP A 53 5.23 -0.57 8.75
N SER A 54 5.62 -1.65 8.07
CA SER A 54 5.50 -1.74 6.61
C SER A 54 4.04 -1.65 6.16
N LYS A 55 3.14 -2.30 6.87
CA LYS A 55 1.71 -2.26 6.56
C LYS A 55 1.14 -0.85 6.72
N ILE A 56 1.55 -0.12 7.76
CA ILE A 56 1.12 1.27 7.97
C ILE A 56 1.63 2.16 6.83
N VAL A 57 2.89 2.01 6.42
CA VAL A 57 3.45 2.76 5.29
C VAL A 57 2.65 2.45 4.02
N LYS A 58 2.31 1.19 3.79
CA LYS A 58 1.52 0.81 2.62
C LYS A 58 0.11 1.39 2.67
N LEU A 59 -0.50 1.46 3.84
CA LEU A 59 -1.82 2.10 4.00
C LEU A 59 -1.75 3.57 3.57
N CYS A 60 -0.74 4.29 4.01
CA CYS A 60 -0.53 5.69 3.63
C CYS A 60 -0.31 5.83 2.13
N ASP A 61 0.48 4.92 1.54
CA ASP A 61 0.73 4.91 0.10
C ASP A 61 -0.56 4.69 -0.70
N VAL A 62 -1.35 3.71 -0.31
CA VAL A 62 -2.64 3.42 -0.98
C VAL A 62 -3.57 4.62 -0.87
N TRP A 63 -3.68 5.20 0.32
CA TRP A 63 -4.52 6.38 0.53
C TRP A 63 -4.08 7.54 -0.36
N ALA A 64 -2.79 7.86 -0.36
CA ALA A 64 -2.25 8.95 -1.19
C ALA A 64 -2.53 8.71 -2.68
N ASN A 65 -2.36 7.47 -3.15
CA ASN A 65 -2.61 7.13 -4.54
C ASN A 65 -4.07 7.25 -4.92
N ILE A 66 -5.00 6.84 -4.07
CA ILE A 66 -6.43 6.95 -4.32
C ILE A 66 -6.86 8.42 -4.31
N ALA A 67 -6.38 9.19 -3.33
CA ALA A 67 -6.68 10.62 -3.26
C ALA A 67 -6.17 11.37 -4.49
N ASP A 68 -4.99 11.00 -4.99
CA ASP A 68 -4.36 11.64 -6.14
C ASP A 68 -5.05 11.32 -7.48
N LEU A 69 -5.88 10.27 -7.53
CA LEU A 69 -6.63 9.95 -8.74
C LEU A 69 -7.53 11.11 -9.19
N GLU A 70 -8.02 11.92 -8.27
CA GLU A 70 -8.84 13.09 -8.59
C GLU A 70 -8.09 14.11 -9.43
N ASN A 71 -6.75 14.14 -9.31
CA ASN A 71 -5.89 15.06 -10.04
C ASN A 71 -5.46 14.52 -11.42
N THR A 72 -5.86 13.29 -11.75
CA THR A 72 -5.53 12.68 -13.04
C THR A 72 -6.59 13.00 -14.08
N SER A 73 -6.21 12.90 -15.35
CA SER A 73 -7.14 13.02 -16.48
C SER A 73 -7.81 11.69 -16.84
N TYR A 74 -7.63 10.65 -16.03
CA TYR A 74 -8.21 9.33 -16.28
C TYR A 74 -9.73 9.38 -16.26
N SER A 75 -10.38 8.53 -17.09
CA SER A 75 -11.81 8.34 -17.06
C SER A 75 -12.24 7.76 -15.71
N PHE A 76 -13.51 7.91 -15.35
CA PHE A 76 -14.04 7.33 -14.13
C PHE A 76 -13.85 5.80 -14.09
N SER A 77 -14.07 5.13 -15.21
CA SER A 77 -13.87 3.67 -15.32
C SER A 77 -12.43 3.28 -14.99
N LYS A 78 -11.46 4.03 -15.49
CA LYS A 78 -10.04 3.76 -15.21
C LYS A 78 -9.70 4.02 -13.76
N LYS A 79 -10.22 5.11 -13.17
CA LYS A 79 -10.03 5.43 -11.75
C LYS A 79 -10.60 4.31 -10.88
N LYS A 80 -11.81 3.86 -11.17
CA LYS A 80 -12.46 2.77 -10.45
C LYS A 80 -11.65 1.48 -10.51
N LYS A 81 -11.10 1.15 -11.68
CA LYS A 81 -10.25 -0.03 -11.85
C LYS A 81 -8.99 0.05 -10.97
N GLN A 82 -8.36 1.22 -10.89
CA GLN A 82 -7.20 1.45 -10.03
C GLN A 82 -7.57 1.24 -8.56
N VAL A 83 -8.72 1.77 -8.13
CA VAL A 83 -9.18 1.60 -6.76
C VAL A 83 -9.41 0.13 -6.43
N ILE A 84 -10.04 -0.63 -7.35
CA ILE A 84 -10.28 -2.06 -7.17
C ILE A 84 -8.96 -2.83 -6.99
N GLU A 85 -7.92 -2.49 -7.76
CA GLU A 85 -6.61 -3.09 -7.59
C GLU A 85 -6.02 -2.82 -6.20
N LYS A 86 -6.18 -1.59 -5.70
CA LYS A 86 -5.70 -1.22 -4.36
C LYS A 86 -6.45 -1.94 -3.24
N GLN A 87 -7.71 -2.33 -3.46
CA GLN A 87 -8.49 -3.10 -2.49
C GLN A 87 -7.82 -4.41 -2.12
N LYS A 88 -7.13 -5.05 -3.04
CA LYS A 88 -6.38 -6.28 -2.77
C LYS A 88 -5.27 -6.05 -1.75
N TYR A 89 -4.57 -4.93 -1.86
CA TYR A 89 -3.51 -4.58 -0.92
C TYR A 89 -4.08 -4.25 0.45
N LEU A 90 -5.19 -3.51 0.49
CA LEU A 90 -5.87 -3.21 1.75
C LEU A 90 -6.31 -4.48 2.47
N GLY A 91 -6.86 -5.44 1.74
CA GLY A 91 -7.23 -6.74 2.32
C GLY A 91 -6.06 -7.50 2.92
N ALA A 92 -4.86 -7.31 2.40
CA ALA A 92 -3.65 -7.93 2.92
C ALA A 92 -3.13 -7.28 4.20
N ILE A 93 -3.25 -5.96 4.32
CA ILE A 93 -2.62 -5.19 5.42
C ILE A 93 -3.58 -4.86 6.57
N LEU A 94 -4.87 -4.65 6.30
CA LEU A 94 -5.81 -4.15 7.29
C LEU A 94 -6.05 -5.08 8.49
N PRO A 95 -6.11 -6.41 8.36
CA PRO A 95 -6.35 -7.25 9.54
C PRO A 95 -5.34 -7.01 10.67
N ALA A 96 -4.06 -6.91 10.36
CA ALA A 96 -3.03 -6.66 11.35
C ALA A 96 -3.10 -5.24 11.90
N ILE A 97 -3.40 -4.26 11.05
CA ILE A 97 -3.54 -2.86 11.46
C ILE A 97 -4.73 -2.71 12.41
N LEU A 98 -5.86 -3.34 12.11
CA LEU A 98 -7.05 -3.27 12.96
C LEU A 98 -6.83 -3.91 14.32
N LYS A 99 -6.07 -4.99 14.41
CA LYS A 99 -5.69 -5.60 15.69
C LYS A 99 -4.88 -4.66 16.58
N ASN A 100 -4.15 -3.73 15.98
CA ASN A 100 -3.26 -2.81 16.67
C ASN A 100 -3.75 -1.36 16.61
N ARG A 101 -5.03 -1.16 16.32
CA ARG A 101 -5.58 0.19 16.10
C ARG A 101 -5.42 1.14 17.28
N THR A 102 -5.37 0.62 18.49
CA THR A 102 -5.21 1.44 19.70
C THR A 102 -3.80 1.98 19.88
N ARG A 103 -2.81 1.41 19.17
CA ARG A 103 -1.41 1.86 19.25
C ARG A 103 -1.14 3.13 18.46
N TYR A 104 -2.02 3.50 17.55
CA TYR A 104 -1.81 4.61 16.62
C TYR A 104 -2.95 5.61 16.74
N CYS A 105 -2.64 6.80 17.24
CA CYS A 105 -3.60 7.90 17.29
C CYS A 105 -3.98 8.31 15.86
N GLY A 106 -5.25 8.60 15.66
CA GLY A 106 -5.72 9.10 14.37
C GLY A 106 -6.10 8.05 13.35
N LEU A 107 -5.89 6.75 13.62
CA LEU A 107 -6.30 5.70 12.69
C LEU A 107 -7.81 5.74 12.41
N ALA A 108 -8.63 6.04 13.42
CA ALA A 108 -10.07 6.13 13.23
C ALA A 108 -10.43 7.23 12.22
N CYS A 109 -9.78 8.39 12.32
CA CYS A 109 -9.97 9.48 11.36
C CYS A 109 -9.48 9.08 9.96
N ALA A 110 -8.33 8.43 9.88
CA ALA A 110 -7.78 7.97 8.61
C ALA A 110 -8.72 6.97 7.92
N PHE A 111 -9.28 6.03 8.68
CA PHE A 111 -10.25 5.08 8.13
C PHE A 111 -11.52 5.75 7.65
N ALA A 112 -12.03 6.75 8.39
CA ALA A 112 -13.22 7.49 7.99
C ALA A 112 -12.99 8.23 6.67
N GLU A 113 -11.85 8.91 6.52
CA GLU A 113 -11.49 9.61 5.30
C GLU A 113 -11.29 8.63 4.13
N MET A 114 -10.62 7.51 4.37
CA MET A 114 -10.43 6.50 3.34
C MET A 114 -11.76 5.90 2.90
N GLN A 115 -12.68 5.66 3.83
CA GLN A 115 -14.02 5.17 3.50
C GLN A 115 -14.76 6.14 2.58
N GLN A 116 -14.65 7.44 2.82
CA GLN A 116 -15.24 8.45 1.94
C GLN A 116 -14.63 8.42 0.54
N LEU A 117 -13.30 8.31 0.44
CA LEU A 117 -12.63 8.21 -0.85
C LEU A 117 -13.06 6.96 -1.62
N LEU A 118 -13.11 5.82 -0.95
CA LEU A 118 -13.52 4.57 -1.57
C LEU A 118 -14.97 4.61 -2.02
N HIS A 119 -15.82 5.26 -1.23
CA HIS A 119 -17.26 5.39 -1.55
C HIS A 119 -17.49 6.14 -2.87
N LYS A 120 -16.67 7.12 -3.19
CA LYS A 120 -16.73 7.84 -4.47
C LYS A 120 -16.63 6.89 -5.67
N TYR A 121 -15.96 5.77 -5.50
CA TYR A 121 -15.76 4.77 -6.55
C TYR A 121 -16.61 3.52 -6.34
N GLY A 122 -17.60 3.58 -5.46
CA GLY A 122 -18.49 2.46 -5.17
C GLY A 122 -17.81 1.34 -4.39
N GLN A 123 -16.76 1.63 -3.65
CA GLN A 123 -15.99 0.63 -2.91
C GLN A 123 -16.10 0.85 -1.40
N LYS A 124 -15.72 -0.17 -0.63
CA LYS A 124 -15.70 -0.16 0.83
C LYS A 124 -14.35 -0.63 1.33
N ILE A 125 -14.02 -0.26 2.58
CA ILE A 125 -12.85 -0.83 3.25
C ILE A 125 -13.08 -2.33 3.41
N PRO A 126 -12.12 -3.19 2.97
CA PRO A 126 -12.20 -4.64 3.14
C PRO A 126 -12.22 -5.05 4.62
N GLY A 127 -12.98 -6.06 4.94
CA GLY A 127 -13.04 -6.63 6.29
C GLY A 127 -14.32 -6.40 7.06
#